data_6c9bb2e8fd970ee12d6d23ca4ea29cdc
#
_entry.id   6c9bb2e8fd970ee12d6d23ca4ea29cdc
#
_cell.length_a   1.000
_cell.length_b   1.000
_cell.length_c   1.000
_cell.angle_alpha   90.00
_cell.angle_beta   90.00
_cell.angle_gamma   90.00
#
_symmetry.space_group_name_H-M   'P 1'
#
loop_
_entity.id
_entity.type
_entity.pdbx_description
1 polymer ?
#
loop_
_entity_poly.entity_id
_entity_poly.type
_entity_poly.pdbx_seq_one_letter_code
_entity_poly.pdbx_strand_id
1 'polypeptide(L)'
;TMDETKTDRSSMMAWNFSVPDFFSYANASKDNKQFTHAATKKRLVGAFGEFRASWKNMLYLTVSGRNDWTSTLPLENRSYFYPSVSGSFVFTEALQRLGWLDDSVLNFGKLRASWAKVGKDTGVYELETALWPTGTYLDGTVGVGNTWTRGNDKLKPEMTKSTEIGVELSFFKNRLHIDYAYYTNDSYNQILAPRGPQSTGYIFWSINAGNVYNKGMELSISGTPIQTKAVSYTHLRAHETSA
;
A
#
# COMPACT_ATOMS: atom_id res chain seq x y z
N THR A 1 -8.54 -16.48 -2.54
CA THR A 1 -9.40 -15.31 -2.78
C THR A 1 -9.37 -14.94 -4.25
N MET A 2 -10.48 -14.45 -4.77
CA MET A 2 -10.60 -13.89 -6.12
C MET A 2 -11.31 -12.56 -6.01
N ASP A 3 -10.74 -11.53 -6.62
CA ASP A 3 -11.31 -10.20 -6.70
C ASP A 3 -11.40 -9.77 -8.17
N GLU A 4 -12.56 -9.28 -8.58
CA GLU A 4 -12.80 -8.72 -9.90
C GLU A 4 -13.36 -7.31 -9.75
N THR A 5 -12.58 -6.32 -10.13
CA THR A 5 -12.99 -4.92 -10.15
C THR A 5 -13.35 -4.51 -11.57
N LYS A 6 -14.58 -4.07 -11.74
CA LYS A 6 -15.06 -3.43 -12.98
C LYS A 6 -15.38 -1.98 -12.69
N THR A 7 -14.85 -1.08 -13.48
CA THR A 7 -15.17 0.34 -13.40
C THR A 7 -15.72 0.79 -14.74
N ASP A 8 -16.88 1.38 -14.69
CA ASP A 8 -17.56 1.98 -15.84
C ASP A 8 -17.74 3.46 -15.53
N ARG A 9 -17.18 4.31 -16.38
CA ARG A 9 -17.23 5.77 -16.23
C ARG A 9 -17.72 6.40 -17.50
N SER A 10 -18.80 7.15 -17.38
CA SER A 10 -19.30 8.02 -18.43
C SER A 10 -19.17 9.47 -18.00
N SER A 11 -18.68 10.32 -18.88
CA SER A 11 -18.62 11.76 -18.64
C SER A 11 -19.09 12.52 -19.89
N MET A 12 -19.73 13.65 -19.65
CA MET A 12 -20.13 14.57 -20.68
C MET A 12 -19.59 15.96 -20.36
N MET A 13 -18.96 16.57 -21.33
CA MET A 13 -18.48 17.95 -21.26
C MET A 13 -19.22 18.79 -22.29
N ALA A 14 -19.58 20.01 -21.92
CA ALA A 14 -20.17 20.99 -22.84
C ALA A 14 -19.52 22.33 -22.60
N TRP A 15 -19.33 23.09 -23.71
CA TRP A 15 -18.73 24.42 -23.70
C TRP A 15 -19.45 25.33 -24.73
N ASN A 16 -19.14 26.63 -24.74
CA ASN A 16 -19.73 27.62 -25.61
C ASN A 16 -21.26 27.60 -25.54
N PHE A 17 -21.79 27.89 -24.35
CA PHE A 17 -23.24 27.97 -24.12
C PHE A 17 -23.89 29.11 -24.92
N SER A 18 -25.04 28.84 -25.56
CA SER A 18 -25.77 29.79 -26.37
C SER A 18 -26.43 30.90 -25.55
N VAL A 19 -26.89 30.54 -24.33
CA VAL A 19 -27.46 31.50 -23.37
C VAL A 19 -26.46 31.68 -22.23
N PRO A 20 -25.97 32.93 -22.01
CA PRO A 20 -25.09 33.20 -20.87
C PRO A 20 -25.71 32.81 -19.54
N ASP A 21 -24.86 32.39 -18.59
CA ASP A 21 -25.23 32.04 -17.21
C ASP A 21 -26.24 30.89 -17.04
N PHE A 22 -26.57 30.18 -18.14
CA PHE A 22 -27.41 28.99 -18.12
C PHE A 22 -26.57 27.73 -18.39
N PHE A 23 -26.06 27.10 -17.30
CA PHE A 23 -25.18 25.93 -17.36
C PHE A 23 -25.99 24.63 -17.50
N SER A 24 -26.32 24.28 -18.74
CA SER A 24 -27.04 23.05 -19.10
C SER A 24 -26.44 22.43 -20.36
N TYR A 25 -26.36 21.10 -20.42
CA TYR A 25 -25.96 20.40 -21.64
C TYR A 25 -26.87 20.70 -22.83
N ALA A 26 -28.16 21.00 -22.59
CA ALA A 26 -29.08 21.39 -23.64
C ALA A 26 -28.73 22.75 -24.28
N ASN A 27 -28.05 23.62 -23.54
CA ASN A 27 -27.68 24.97 -23.96
C ASN A 27 -26.41 25.04 -24.84
N ALA A 28 -25.73 23.93 -25.08
CA ALA A 28 -24.59 23.83 -25.98
C ALA A 28 -25.00 23.18 -27.31
N SER A 29 -24.38 23.61 -28.42
CA SER A 29 -24.54 22.97 -29.73
C SER A 29 -23.99 21.55 -29.74
N LYS A 30 -24.31 20.74 -30.76
CA LYS A 30 -23.77 19.37 -30.90
C LYS A 30 -22.25 19.34 -30.93
N ASP A 31 -21.64 20.30 -31.63
CA ASP A 31 -20.19 20.34 -31.82
C ASP A 31 -19.44 20.81 -30.57
N ASN A 32 -20.17 21.38 -29.61
CA ASN A 32 -19.64 21.84 -28.33
C ASN A 32 -19.96 20.84 -27.18
N LYS A 33 -20.17 19.59 -27.51
CA LYS A 33 -20.41 18.49 -26.54
C LYS A 33 -19.47 17.35 -26.81
N GLN A 34 -18.85 16.86 -25.74
CA GLN A 34 -18.03 15.66 -25.78
C GLN A 34 -18.57 14.63 -24.78
N PHE A 35 -18.85 13.46 -25.29
CA PHE A 35 -19.17 12.30 -24.47
C PHE A 35 -17.97 11.37 -24.43
N THR A 36 -17.60 10.94 -23.23
CA THR A 36 -16.52 9.98 -23.01
C THR A 36 -17.04 8.83 -22.19
N HIS A 37 -16.80 7.62 -22.64
CA HIS A 37 -17.09 6.39 -21.93
C HIS A 37 -15.81 5.58 -21.81
N ALA A 38 -15.49 5.14 -20.58
CA ALA A 38 -14.34 4.31 -20.29
C ALA A 38 -14.75 3.15 -19.40
N ALA A 39 -14.46 1.94 -19.83
CA ALA A 39 -14.68 0.73 -19.04
C ALA A 39 -13.34 0.07 -18.75
N THR A 40 -13.11 -0.28 -17.49
CA THR A 40 -11.91 -1.00 -17.07
C THR A 40 -12.26 -2.27 -16.34
N LYS A 41 -11.42 -3.29 -16.47
CA LYS A 41 -11.58 -4.56 -15.80
C LYS A 41 -10.24 -5.05 -15.26
N LYS A 42 -10.22 -5.36 -13.97
CA LYS A 42 -9.07 -5.92 -13.27
C LYS A 42 -9.48 -7.20 -12.57
N ARG A 43 -8.62 -8.21 -12.62
CA ARG A 43 -8.76 -9.45 -11.86
C ARG A 43 -7.50 -9.71 -11.05
N LEU A 44 -7.70 -10.08 -9.81
CA LEU A 44 -6.67 -10.52 -8.89
C LEU A 44 -7.11 -11.85 -8.27
N VAL A 45 -6.26 -12.84 -8.36
CA VAL A 45 -6.45 -14.14 -7.70
C VAL A 45 -5.31 -14.31 -6.71
N GLY A 46 -5.62 -14.69 -5.48
CA GLY A 46 -4.63 -14.85 -4.42
C GLY A 46 -4.81 -16.17 -3.67
N ALA A 47 -3.71 -16.87 -3.44
CA ALA A 47 -3.62 -18.00 -2.52
C ALA A 47 -2.70 -17.63 -1.36
N PHE A 48 -3.10 -17.93 -0.14
CA PHE A 48 -2.30 -17.64 1.03
C PHE A 48 -2.34 -18.80 2.03
N GLY A 49 -1.29 -18.91 2.82
CA GLY A 49 -1.18 -19.83 3.94
C GLY A 49 -0.49 -19.16 5.10
N GLU A 50 -0.88 -19.55 6.31
CA GLU A 50 -0.30 -19.05 7.54
C GLU A 50 -0.10 -20.23 8.52
N PHE A 51 1.04 -20.24 9.18
CA PHE A 51 1.37 -21.14 10.25
C PHE A 51 1.70 -20.33 11.50
N ARG A 52 1.05 -20.66 12.61
CA ARG A 52 1.30 -20.07 13.94
C ARG A 52 1.73 -21.15 14.92
N ALA A 53 2.78 -20.89 15.65
CA ALA A 53 3.25 -21.72 16.73
C ALA A 53 3.45 -20.89 17.99
N SER A 54 3.09 -21.46 19.14
CA SER A 54 3.38 -20.88 20.45
C SER A 54 3.97 -21.94 21.38
N TRP A 55 4.90 -21.51 22.21
CA TRP A 55 5.53 -22.39 23.17
C TRP A 55 5.56 -21.75 24.56
N LYS A 56 4.95 -22.43 25.52
CA LYS A 56 4.90 -22.07 26.93
C LYS A 56 4.48 -20.63 27.25
N ASN A 57 3.66 -20.01 26.41
CA ASN A 57 3.27 -18.58 26.47
C ASN A 57 4.45 -17.60 26.45
N MET A 58 5.64 -18.06 26.09
CA MET A 58 6.87 -17.25 26.02
C MET A 58 7.27 -16.94 24.60
N LEU A 59 7.22 -17.91 23.71
CA LEU A 59 7.63 -17.78 22.32
C LEU A 59 6.43 -17.91 21.41
N TYR A 60 6.33 -17.00 20.46
CA TYR A 60 5.34 -17.01 19.41
C TYR A 60 6.04 -16.82 18.08
N LEU A 61 5.69 -17.66 17.12
CA LEU A 61 6.19 -17.60 15.76
C LEU A 61 5.00 -17.62 14.79
N THR A 62 4.98 -16.69 13.86
CA THR A 62 4.04 -16.69 12.74
C THR A 62 4.83 -16.67 11.45
N VAL A 63 4.53 -17.60 10.55
CA VAL A 63 5.08 -17.63 9.21
C VAL A 63 3.91 -17.62 8.23
N SER A 64 3.91 -16.70 7.29
CA SER A 64 2.89 -16.67 6.26
C SER A 64 3.50 -16.48 4.88
N GLY A 65 2.75 -16.88 3.88
CA GLY A 65 3.10 -16.65 2.49
C GLY A 65 1.85 -16.46 1.67
N ARG A 66 1.93 -15.56 0.71
CA ARG A 66 0.86 -15.32 -0.25
C ARG A 66 1.42 -15.23 -1.65
N ASN A 67 0.72 -15.82 -2.59
CA ASN A 67 0.99 -15.63 -4.01
C ASN A 67 -0.22 -15.02 -4.69
N ASP A 68 0.00 -13.93 -5.40
CA ASP A 68 -1.02 -13.26 -6.18
C ASP A 68 -0.75 -13.38 -7.68
N TRP A 69 -1.83 -13.53 -8.44
CA TRP A 69 -1.88 -13.51 -9.89
C TRP A 69 -2.76 -12.35 -10.33
N THR A 70 -2.18 -11.38 -11.01
CA THR A 70 -2.90 -10.18 -11.46
C THR A 70 -3.04 -10.13 -12.98
N SER A 71 -4.15 -9.58 -13.46
CA SER A 71 -4.37 -9.33 -14.88
C SER A 71 -3.67 -8.09 -15.42
N THR A 72 -3.07 -7.26 -14.54
CA THR A 72 -2.46 -5.98 -14.91
C THR A 72 -0.99 -6.08 -15.24
N LEU A 73 -0.36 -7.23 -14.99
CA LEU A 73 1.04 -7.49 -15.29
C LEU A 73 1.21 -8.49 -16.44
N PRO A 74 2.36 -8.46 -17.16
CA PRO A 74 2.63 -9.38 -18.25
C PRO A 74 2.70 -10.83 -17.77
N LEU A 75 2.50 -11.77 -18.68
CA LEU A 75 2.45 -13.21 -18.39
C LEU A 75 3.62 -13.69 -17.52
N GLU A 76 4.81 -13.20 -17.80
CA GLU A 76 6.04 -13.57 -17.09
C GLU A 76 6.09 -13.06 -15.65
N ASN A 77 5.45 -11.92 -15.35
CA ASN A 77 5.52 -11.23 -14.07
C ASN A 77 4.17 -11.15 -13.34
N ARG A 78 3.10 -11.79 -13.87
CA ARG A 78 1.77 -11.72 -13.27
C ARG A 78 1.63 -12.44 -11.95
N SER A 79 2.51 -13.41 -11.69
CA SER A 79 2.55 -14.18 -10.46
C SER A 79 3.69 -13.68 -9.59
N TYR A 80 3.38 -13.27 -8.36
CA TYR A 80 4.41 -12.83 -7.42
C TYR A 80 4.11 -13.33 -6.02
N PHE A 81 5.15 -13.90 -5.41
CA PHE A 81 5.09 -14.46 -4.07
C PHE A 81 5.71 -13.51 -3.04
N TYR A 82 5.05 -13.38 -1.91
CA TYR A 82 5.54 -12.56 -0.82
C TYR A 82 5.34 -13.23 0.55
N PRO A 83 6.45 -13.61 1.19
CA PRO A 83 6.46 -14.21 2.51
C PRO A 83 6.50 -13.18 3.63
N SER A 84 6.06 -13.59 4.83
CA SER A 84 6.33 -12.88 6.06
C SER A 84 6.68 -13.84 7.20
N VAL A 85 7.52 -13.36 8.10
CA VAL A 85 7.88 -14.06 9.33
C VAL A 85 7.84 -13.06 10.47
N SER A 86 7.16 -13.40 11.55
CA SER A 86 7.20 -12.63 12.78
C SER A 86 7.41 -13.52 13.99
N GLY A 87 8.20 -13.04 14.93
CA GLY A 87 8.45 -13.69 16.19
C GLY A 87 8.29 -12.73 17.35
N SER A 88 7.81 -13.24 18.48
CA SER A 88 7.83 -12.50 19.73
C SER A 88 8.23 -13.39 20.90
N PHE A 89 8.95 -12.78 21.85
CA PHE A 89 9.44 -13.42 23.05
C PHE A 89 9.01 -12.64 24.28
N VAL A 90 8.15 -13.23 25.10
CA VAL A 90 7.73 -12.69 26.40
C VAL A 90 8.79 -13.10 27.42
N PHE A 91 9.80 -12.24 27.59
CA PHE A 91 10.95 -12.58 28.44
C PHE A 91 10.61 -12.54 29.92
N THR A 92 9.58 -11.79 30.33
CA THR A 92 9.12 -11.81 31.74
C THR A 92 8.61 -13.17 32.15
N GLU A 93 7.87 -13.89 31.31
CA GLU A 93 7.44 -15.26 31.57
C GLU A 93 8.63 -16.22 31.74
N ALA A 94 9.68 -16.01 30.93
CA ALA A 94 10.89 -16.82 31.07
C ALA A 94 11.64 -16.55 32.38
N LEU A 95 11.80 -15.27 32.74
CA LEU A 95 12.49 -14.83 33.95
C LEU A 95 11.73 -15.24 35.21
N GLN A 96 10.39 -15.17 35.22
CA GLN A 96 9.55 -15.63 36.34
C GLN A 96 9.69 -17.15 36.57
N ARG A 97 9.71 -17.93 35.47
CA ARG A 97 9.92 -19.40 35.60
C ARG A 97 11.28 -19.78 36.14
N LEU A 98 12.29 -18.92 35.93
CA LEU A 98 13.63 -19.09 36.49
C LEU A 98 13.76 -18.56 37.93
N GLY A 99 12.71 -17.91 38.46
CA GLY A 99 12.72 -17.27 39.77
C GLY A 99 13.59 -16.01 39.86
N TRP A 100 13.91 -15.39 38.72
CA TRP A 100 14.80 -14.23 38.65
C TRP A 100 14.04 -12.90 38.65
N LEU A 101 12.72 -12.93 38.46
CA LEU A 101 11.89 -11.71 38.38
C LEU A 101 10.78 -11.79 39.41
N ASP A 102 10.66 -10.71 40.20
CA ASP A 102 9.51 -10.44 41.05
C ASP A 102 8.59 -9.44 40.33
N ASP A 103 7.29 -9.72 40.31
CA ASP A 103 6.25 -8.94 39.61
C ASP A 103 6.03 -7.54 40.18
N SER A 104 6.82 -7.08 41.15
CA SER A 104 6.58 -5.82 41.84
C SER A 104 6.84 -4.58 40.93
N VAL A 105 7.84 -4.65 40.07
CA VAL A 105 8.27 -3.54 39.23
C VAL A 105 7.95 -3.77 37.78
N LEU A 106 8.52 -4.82 37.15
CA LEU A 106 8.31 -5.17 35.75
C LEU A 106 7.29 -6.33 35.66
N ASN A 107 6.07 -6.01 35.22
CA ASN A 107 4.99 -6.99 35.15
C ASN A 107 4.93 -7.71 33.81
N PHE A 108 5.30 -6.99 32.74
CA PHE A 108 5.28 -7.56 31.40
C PHE A 108 6.43 -7.00 30.57
N GLY A 109 7.10 -7.88 29.86
CA GLY A 109 8.16 -7.51 28.92
C GLY A 109 8.19 -8.47 27.74
N LYS A 110 8.10 -7.91 26.53
CA LYS A 110 8.04 -8.65 25.30
C LYS A 110 8.94 -8.00 24.26
N LEU A 111 9.77 -8.80 23.59
CA LEU A 111 10.49 -8.45 22.39
C LEU A 111 9.72 -8.95 21.19
N ARG A 112 9.68 -8.16 20.11
CA ARG A 112 9.08 -8.57 18.84
C ARG A 112 10.04 -8.24 17.69
N ALA A 113 10.06 -9.11 16.71
CA ALA A 113 10.75 -8.87 15.45
C ALA A 113 9.90 -9.41 14.31
N SER A 114 9.82 -8.67 13.23
CA SER A 114 9.12 -9.09 12.03
C SER A 114 9.89 -8.72 10.77
N TRP A 115 9.73 -9.56 9.78
CA TRP A 115 10.18 -9.32 8.43
C TRP A 115 9.08 -9.73 7.47
N ALA A 116 8.76 -8.85 6.52
CA ALA A 116 7.75 -9.10 5.53
C ALA A 116 8.21 -8.57 4.17
N LYS A 117 7.75 -9.23 3.13
CA LYS A 117 7.81 -8.75 1.76
C LYS A 117 6.39 -8.58 1.27
N VAL A 118 6.06 -7.46 0.62
CA VAL A 118 4.74 -7.16 0.09
C VAL A 118 4.87 -6.77 -1.37
N GLY A 119 4.00 -7.36 -2.20
CA GLY A 119 3.91 -7.02 -3.62
C GLY A 119 2.70 -6.14 -3.92
N LYS A 120 2.85 -5.25 -4.89
CA LYS A 120 1.77 -4.42 -5.42
C LYS A 120 1.82 -4.44 -6.94
N ASP A 121 0.68 -4.63 -7.57
CA ASP A 121 0.54 -4.57 -9.02
C ASP A 121 0.35 -3.12 -9.52
N THR A 122 0.27 -2.98 -10.84
CA THR A 122 0.06 -1.68 -11.51
C THR A 122 -1.42 -1.41 -11.79
N GLY A 123 -1.68 -0.24 -12.36
CA GLY A 123 -2.96 0.11 -12.95
C GLY A 123 -3.34 -0.78 -14.14
N VAL A 124 -4.55 -0.63 -14.62
CA VAL A 124 -5.02 -1.35 -15.82
C VAL A 124 -4.45 -0.72 -17.08
N TYR A 125 -4.17 -1.56 -18.09
CA TYR A 125 -3.74 -1.14 -19.44
C TYR A 125 -2.40 -0.39 -19.51
N GLU A 126 -1.51 -0.59 -18.53
CA GLU A 126 -0.17 0.01 -18.51
C GLU A 126 0.85 -0.75 -19.39
N LEU A 127 0.49 -1.94 -19.86
CA LEU A 127 1.37 -2.80 -20.66
C LEU A 127 1.43 -2.38 -22.13
N GLU A 128 0.35 -1.84 -22.65
CA GLU A 128 0.17 -1.57 -24.07
C GLU A 128 -0.01 -0.07 -24.32
N THR A 129 0.40 0.32 -25.50
CA THR A 129 0.14 1.69 -25.99
C THR A 129 -1.17 1.71 -26.75
N ALA A 130 -2.16 2.44 -26.25
CA ALA A 130 -3.42 2.59 -26.95
C ALA A 130 -3.31 3.62 -28.08
N LEU A 131 -4.08 3.38 -29.15
CA LEU A 131 -4.28 4.33 -30.24
C LEU A 131 -5.65 4.97 -30.10
N TRP A 132 -5.76 6.23 -30.50
CA TRP A 132 -7.00 6.99 -30.45
C TRP A 132 -7.16 7.85 -31.71
N PRO A 133 -8.41 8.05 -32.21
CA PRO A 133 -8.64 8.89 -33.36
C PRO A 133 -8.37 10.36 -33.01
N THR A 134 -7.57 11.05 -33.84
CA THR A 134 -7.21 12.46 -33.64
C THR A 134 -8.12 13.41 -34.39
N GLY A 135 -8.86 12.91 -35.34
CA GLY A 135 -9.78 13.71 -36.20
C GLY A 135 -9.86 13.11 -37.61
N THR A 136 -10.71 13.71 -38.43
CA THR A 136 -10.83 13.36 -39.85
C THR A 136 -10.21 14.47 -40.69
N TYR A 137 -9.29 14.11 -41.58
CA TYR A 137 -8.68 15.03 -42.54
C TYR A 137 -9.67 15.39 -43.64
N LEU A 138 -9.32 16.42 -44.42
CA LEU A 138 -10.18 16.94 -45.50
C LEU A 138 -10.51 15.92 -46.60
N ASP A 139 -9.66 14.90 -46.77
CA ASP A 139 -9.85 13.76 -47.69
C ASP A 139 -10.72 12.63 -47.13
N GLY A 140 -11.25 12.81 -45.90
CA GLY A 140 -12.04 11.78 -45.21
C GLY A 140 -11.21 10.76 -44.45
N THR A 141 -9.88 10.81 -44.48
CA THR A 141 -9.01 9.90 -43.75
C THR A 141 -9.06 10.17 -42.25
N VAL A 142 -9.21 9.12 -41.43
CA VAL A 142 -9.18 9.26 -39.98
C VAL A 142 -7.72 9.27 -39.50
N GLY A 143 -7.34 10.37 -38.84
CA GLY A 143 -6.06 10.49 -38.17
C GLY A 143 -6.03 9.65 -36.91
N VAL A 144 -4.91 8.96 -36.63
CA VAL A 144 -4.71 8.15 -35.45
C VAL A 144 -3.47 8.63 -34.70
N GLY A 145 -3.61 8.85 -33.41
CA GLY A 145 -2.52 9.18 -32.50
C GLY A 145 -2.34 8.10 -31.43
N ASN A 146 -1.18 8.07 -30.84
CA ASN A 146 -0.89 7.23 -29.68
C ASN A 146 -1.18 7.97 -28.36
N THR A 147 -1.38 7.21 -27.28
CA THR A 147 -1.46 7.78 -25.92
C THR A 147 -0.15 8.46 -25.54
N TRP A 148 -0.22 9.43 -24.64
CA TRP A 148 0.97 10.15 -24.18
C TRP A 148 1.95 9.26 -23.41
N THR A 149 1.45 8.16 -22.81
CA THR A 149 2.27 7.21 -22.08
C THR A 149 2.57 6.00 -22.96
N ARG A 150 3.84 5.67 -23.08
CA ARG A 150 4.28 4.42 -23.70
C ARG A 150 4.08 3.28 -22.72
N GLY A 151 3.30 2.27 -23.08
CA GLY A 151 3.15 1.04 -22.32
C GLY A 151 4.46 0.24 -22.26
N ASN A 152 4.53 -0.68 -21.31
CA ASN A 152 5.70 -1.54 -21.12
C ASN A 152 5.26 -2.98 -20.80
N ASP A 153 5.52 -3.86 -21.76
CA ASP A 153 5.21 -5.29 -21.69
C ASP A 153 6.14 -6.10 -20.76
N LYS A 154 7.15 -5.44 -20.14
CA LYS A 154 8.12 -6.04 -19.21
C LYS A 154 7.97 -5.55 -17.78
N LEU A 155 6.85 -4.91 -17.43
CA LEU A 155 6.61 -4.40 -16.09
C LEU A 155 6.66 -5.54 -15.05
N LYS A 156 7.29 -5.24 -13.93
CA LYS A 156 7.37 -6.10 -12.74
C LYS A 156 6.50 -5.51 -11.62
N PRO A 157 6.02 -6.34 -10.68
CA PRO A 157 5.34 -5.81 -9.51
C PRO A 157 6.26 -4.92 -8.67
N GLU A 158 5.70 -3.89 -8.08
CA GLU A 158 6.37 -3.13 -7.03
C GLU A 158 6.52 -4.03 -5.80
N MET A 159 7.65 -3.97 -5.14
CA MET A 159 7.92 -4.79 -3.97
C MET A 159 8.44 -3.93 -2.83
N THR A 160 7.92 -4.18 -1.63
CA THR A 160 8.40 -3.55 -0.40
C THR A 160 8.86 -4.62 0.57
N LYS A 161 10.09 -4.49 1.07
CA LYS A 161 10.59 -5.24 2.23
C LYS A 161 10.44 -4.39 3.47
N SER A 162 9.81 -4.95 4.48
CA SER A 162 9.64 -4.32 5.78
C SER A 162 10.34 -5.14 6.85
N THR A 163 11.09 -4.48 7.71
CA THR A 163 11.69 -5.10 8.91
C THR A 163 11.34 -4.22 10.09
N GLU A 164 10.86 -4.84 11.16
CA GLU A 164 10.50 -4.15 12.40
C GLU A 164 11.06 -4.93 13.59
N ILE A 165 11.58 -4.17 14.57
CA ILE A 165 11.98 -4.69 15.87
C ILE A 165 11.34 -3.79 16.93
N GLY A 166 10.71 -4.39 17.93
CA GLY A 166 10.04 -3.64 18.97
C GLY A 166 10.18 -4.27 20.35
N VAL A 167 9.99 -3.46 21.36
CA VAL A 167 9.95 -3.84 22.75
C VAL A 167 8.73 -3.24 23.42
N GLU A 168 8.02 -4.06 24.17
CA GLU A 168 6.83 -3.69 24.93
C GLU A 168 7.09 -4.00 26.40
N LEU A 169 6.92 -2.99 27.28
CA LEU A 169 7.19 -3.09 28.72
C LEU A 169 6.01 -2.55 29.50
N SER A 170 5.65 -3.23 30.58
CA SER A 170 4.66 -2.75 31.54
C SER A 170 5.21 -2.82 32.94
N PHE A 171 5.09 -1.72 33.67
CA PHE A 171 5.63 -1.55 35.00
C PHE A 171 4.54 -1.23 36.03
N PHE A 172 4.86 -1.48 37.33
CA PHE A 172 4.06 -1.06 38.49
C PHE A 172 2.62 -1.55 38.42
N LYS A 173 2.43 -2.87 38.22
CA LYS A 173 1.10 -3.50 38.08
C LYS A 173 0.31 -2.88 36.91
N ASN A 174 0.99 -2.77 35.74
CA ASN A 174 0.46 -2.20 34.51
C ASN A 174 0.06 -0.71 34.60
N ARG A 175 0.65 0.03 35.52
CA ARG A 175 0.41 1.47 35.65
C ARG A 175 1.19 2.31 34.64
N LEU A 176 2.32 1.83 34.18
CA LEU A 176 3.13 2.46 33.14
C LEU A 176 3.37 1.42 32.03
N HIS A 177 3.00 1.79 30.82
CA HIS A 177 3.21 1.01 29.63
C HIS A 177 4.08 1.77 28.64
N ILE A 178 5.11 1.13 28.11
CA ILE A 178 6.05 1.67 27.13
C ILE A 178 6.09 0.69 25.95
N ASP A 179 5.83 1.17 24.76
CA ASP A 179 6.01 0.44 23.50
C ASP A 179 6.98 1.26 22.63
N TYR A 180 8.05 0.61 22.21
CA TYR A 180 9.03 1.17 21.30
C TYR A 180 9.20 0.26 20.10
N ALA A 181 9.18 0.82 18.90
CA ALA A 181 9.43 0.12 17.66
C ALA A 181 10.42 0.90 16.78
N TYR A 182 11.27 0.16 16.11
CA TYR A 182 12.12 0.64 15.02
C TYR A 182 11.79 -0.13 13.76
N TYR A 183 11.57 0.55 12.65
CA TYR A 183 11.25 -0.09 11.39
C TYR A 183 12.07 0.46 10.22
N THR A 184 12.23 -0.37 9.21
CA THR A 184 12.80 -0.01 7.92
C THR A 184 11.94 -0.59 6.81
N ASN A 185 11.67 0.23 5.79
CA ASN A 185 10.95 -0.14 4.59
C ASN A 185 11.80 0.15 3.37
N ASP A 186 12.06 -0.85 2.56
CA ASP A 186 12.81 -0.77 1.31
C ASP A 186 11.86 -1.14 0.15
N SER A 187 11.37 -0.13 -0.57
CA SER A 187 10.50 -0.28 -1.72
C SER A 187 11.31 -0.19 -3.00
N TYR A 188 11.23 -1.21 -3.84
CA TYR A 188 11.97 -1.32 -5.09
C TYR A 188 11.08 -1.74 -6.26
N ASN A 189 11.58 -1.57 -7.48
CA ASN A 189 10.82 -1.76 -8.71
C ASN A 189 9.56 -0.86 -8.78
N GLN A 190 9.59 0.34 -8.19
CA GLN A 190 8.45 1.23 -8.27
C GLN A 190 8.09 1.54 -9.73
N ILE A 191 6.82 1.48 -10.04
CA ILE A 191 6.31 1.78 -11.38
C ILE A 191 6.07 3.28 -11.47
N LEU A 192 6.88 3.92 -12.29
CA LEU A 192 6.84 5.36 -12.51
C LEU A 192 6.63 5.64 -13.99
N ALA A 193 6.09 6.82 -14.28
CA ALA A 193 5.93 7.33 -15.63
C ALA A 193 6.78 8.61 -15.82
N PRO A 194 8.12 8.52 -15.84
CA PRO A 194 8.97 9.68 -16.07
C PRO A 194 8.75 10.27 -17.46
N ARG A 195 9.02 11.55 -17.58
CA ARG A 195 8.97 12.25 -18.84
C ARG A 195 10.18 11.86 -19.70
N GLY A 196 9.92 11.46 -20.94
CA GLY A 196 10.94 11.13 -21.93
C GLY A 196 11.10 12.18 -23.01
N PRO A 197 12.06 11.99 -23.94
CA PRO A 197 12.22 12.84 -25.11
C PRO A 197 10.99 12.77 -26.00
N GLN A 198 10.36 13.90 -26.30
CA GLN A 198 9.15 13.99 -27.13
C GLN A 198 9.37 13.56 -28.58
N SER A 199 10.62 13.57 -29.06
CA SER A 199 11.01 13.05 -30.38
C SER A 199 10.67 11.57 -30.58
N THR A 200 10.41 10.83 -29.51
CA THR A 200 9.97 9.42 -29.57
C THR A 200 8.47 9.27 -29.85
N GLY A 201 7.70 10.36 -29.87
CA GLY A 201 6.24 10.36 -30.00
C GLY A 201 5.51 10.12 -28.67
N TYR A 202 6.22 9.97 -27.55
CA TYR A 202 5.65 9.77 -26.22
C TYR A 202 6.15 10.83 -25.24
N ILE A 203 5.29 11.19 -24.29
CA ILE A 203 5.65 12.14 -23.22
C ILE A 203 6.11 11.39 -21.98
N PHE A 204 5.48 10.25 -21.66
CA PHE A 204 5.75 9.45 -20.48
C PHE A 204 6.07 8.00 -20.85
N TRP A 205 6.84 7.33 -20.03
CA TRP A 205 7.22 5.94 -20.21
C TRP A 205 6.93 5.16 -18.92
N SER A 206 6.08 4.15 -18.99
CA SER A 206 5.86 3.26 -17.83
C SER A 206 7.05 2.35 -17.63
N ILE A 207 7.81 2.55 -16.55
CA ILE A 207 9.01 1.78 -16.24
C ILE A 207 9.07 1.41 -14.75
N ASN A 208 9.72 0.29 -14.45
CA ASN A 208 10.15 0.01 -13.08
C ASN A 208 11.44 0.78 -12.82
N ALA A 209 11.33 1.90 -12.13
CA ALA A 209 12.47 2.75 -11.79
C ALA A 209 12.25 3.36 -10.41
N GLY A 210 13.30 3.37 -9.63
CA GLY A 210 13.29 3.98 -8.31
C GLY A 210 13.19 2.96 -7.18
N ASN A 211 14.03 3.23 -6.19
CA ASN A 211 14.00 2.60 -4.89
C ASN A 211 13.78 3.69 -3.84
N VAL A 212 12.89 3.42 -2.91
CA VAL A 212 12.63 4.33 -1.78
C VAL A 212 12.91 3.59 -0.49
N TYR A 213 13.82 4.13 0.27
CA TYR A 213 14.15 3.62 1.59
C TYR A 213 13.56 4.56 2.65
N ASN A 214 12.79 4.00 3.57
CA ASN A 214 12.21 4.69 4.70
C ASN A 214 12.58 3.97 5.99
N LYS A 215 12.92 4.72 7.05
CA LYS A 215 13.16 4.20 8.39
C LYS A 215 12.53 5.13 9.40
N GLY A 216 12.08 4.57 10.51
CA GLY A 216 11.47 5.35 11.56
C GLY A 216 11.53 4.67 12.91
N MET A 217 11.19 5.45 13.92
CA MET A 217 11.05 5.01 15.30
C MET A 217 9.70 5.48 15.82
N GLU A 218 9.04 4.61 16.56
CA GLU A 218 7.78 4.92 17.21
C GLU A 218 7.94 4.66 18.71
N LEU A 219 7.51 5.60 19.53
CA LEU A 219 7.50 5.47 20.98
C LEU A 219 6.12 5.85 21.50
N SER A 220 5.48 4.90 22.16
CA SER A 220 4.22 5.13 22.88
C SER A 220 4.44 4.94 24.37
N ILE A 221 4.06 5.92 25.16
CA ILE A 221 4.10 5.85 26.61
C ILE A 221 2.70 6.17 27.13
N SER A 222 2.13 5.24 27.89
CA SER A 222 0.84 5.43 28.56
C SER A 222 0.94 5.11 30.03
N GLY A 223 0.18 5.81 30.86
CA GLY A 223 0.25 5.62 32.29
C GLY A 223 -1.06 5.93 33.01
N THR A 224 -1.26 5.28 34.15
CA THR A 224 -2.34 5.55 35.10
C THR A 224 -1.74 5.99 36.42
N PRO A 225 -1.36 7.30 36.57
CA PRO A 225 -0.62 7.76 37.74
C PRO A 225 -1.45 7.68 39.03
N ILE A 226 -2.76 7.87 38.92
CA ILE A 226 -3.66 7.84 40.09
C ILE A 226 -4.80 6.86 39.81
N GLN A 227 -4.93 5.86 40.65
CA GLN A 227 -6.03 4.92 40.64
C GLN A 227 -6.53 4.72 42.08
N THR A 228 -7.75 5.16 42.34
CA THR A 228 -8.46 4.96 43.61
C THR A 228 -9.75 4.18 43.34
N LYS A 229 -10.41 3.70 44.41
CA LYS A 229 -11.69 2.97 44.22
C LYS A 229 -12.79 3.83 43.55
N ALA A 230 -12.66 5.16 43.56
CA ALA A 230 -13.63 6.10 43.01
C ALA A 230 -13.16 6.86 41.76
N VAL A 231 -11.86 6.95 41.47
CA VAL A 231 -11.29 7.78 40.38
C VAL A 231 -10.11 7.06 39.72
N SER A 232 -10.12 6.99 38.40
CA SER A 232 -8.98 6.56 37.58
C SER A 232 -8.64 7.68 36.60
N TYR A 233 -7.35 8.07 36.51
CA TYR A 233 -6.85 9.06 35.57
C TYR A 233 -5.82 8.40 34.65
N THR A 234 -6.10 8.43 33.33
CA THR A 234 -5.22 7.85 32.29
C THR A 234 -4.74 8.96 31.39
N HIS A 235 -3.43 9.06 31.16
CA HIS A 235 -2.81 9.98 30.22
C HIS A 235 -2.08 9.19 29.13
N LEU A 236 -2.38 9.49 27.87
CA LEU A 236 -1.75 8.88 26.69
C LEU A 236 -0.96 9.97 25.95
N ARG A 237 0.32 9.70 25.65
CA ARG A 237 1.13 10.54 24.78
C ARG A 237 1.89 9.67 23.79
N ALA A 238 1.64 9.86 22.50
CA ALA A 238 2.37 9.25 21.42
C ALA A 238 3.30 10.28 20.74
N HIS A 239 4.52 9.89 20.42
CA HIS A 239 5.43 10.67 19.59
C HIS A 239 5.89 9.80 18.41
N GLU A 240 5.62 10.30 17.21
CA GLU A 240 6.18 9.75 15.97
C GLU A 240 7.31 10.66 15.50
N THR A 241 8.47 10.09 15.19
CA THR A 241 9.57 10.79 14.54
C THR A 241 9.94 10.05 13.26
N SER A 242 9.63 10.65 12.12
CA SER A 242 10.15 10.25 10.81
C SER A 242 11.41 11.06 10.49
N ALA A 243 12.45 10.41 10.02
CA ALA A 243 13.67 11.03 9.48
C ALA A 243 13.88 10.62 8.02
#